data_fedfc82bb4d6abc0a67b8932f680aee4
#
_entry.id   fedfc82bb4d6abc0a67b8932f680aee4
#
_cell.length_a   1.000
_cell.length_b   1.000
_cell.length_c   1.000
_cell.angle_alpha   90.00
_cell.angle_beta   90.00
_cell.angle_gamma   90.00
#
_symmetry.space_group_name_H-M   'P 1'
#
loop_
_entity.id
_entity.type
_entity.pdbx_description
1 polymer ?
#
loop_
_entity_poly.entity_id
_entity_poly.type
_entity_poly.pdbx_seq_one_letter_code
_entity_poly.pdbx_strand_id
1 'polypeptide(L)'
;MIFYLQSTVKMEGKFYGIFKVVNDGIFLDNNNENQYLRAELKKNLTFRQLISPYIVYSEGVSEWEALDEIKCTPSPYQMIWSLIYRKLKGNRGNTMITMYEANKLFRMLECKNPGGPISSQNFTYNLDSKRIESSSQDHIYEGISNNNINILPRLINKYNSGGAHESHLQMFITQNIGKGTNLSLDEALGINGDNIEWIGNEVSCGVGMQRIDVMYSRVVNEIQCDIVPIELKAVPASIDNIRQIKRYIDWIEQYYIPNKPSTICPTLICKSSILSSEVIESFNRFNADANGRYKPLTYIEYKIEQGNIIFRRVQY
;
A
#
# COMPACT_ATOMS: atom_id res chain seq x y z
N MET A 1 -10.63 -1.91 -1.02
CA MET A 1 -10.22 -0.80 -1.94
C MET A 1 -11.29 0.28 -1.90
N ILE A 2 -10.91 1.55 -1.79
CA ILE A 2 -11.84 2.68 -1.99
C ILE A 2 -11.79 3.05 -3.46
N PHE A 3 -12.93 3.07 -4.11
CA PHE A 3 -13.02 3.41 -5.53
C PHE A 3 -13.24 4.91 -5.71
N TYR A 4 -12.39 5.51 -6.55
CA TYR A 4 -12.48 6.91 -6.95
C TYR A 4 -12.87 6.98 -8.42
N LEU A 5 -14.04 7.52 -8.68
CA LEU A 5 -14.47 7.82 -10.05
C LEU A 5 -13.80 9.11 -10.49
N GLN A 6 -12.92 9.02 -11.48
CA GLN A 6 -12.08 10.14 -11.90
C GLN A 6 -12.89 11.26 -12.56
N SER A 7 -12.46 12.50 -12.32
CA SER A 7 -13.08 13.65 -12.98
C SER A 7 -12.88 13.61 -14.50
N THR A 8 -13.91 14.04 -15.20
CA THR A 8 -13.90 14.32 -16.64
C THR A 8 -14.42 15.74 -16.88
N VAL A 9 -14.49 16.17 -18.14
CA VAL A 9 -15.09 17.48 -18.49
C VAL A 9 -16.55 17.60 -18.00
N LYS A 10 -17.27 16.46 -17.90
CA LYS A 10 -18.69 16.41 -17.52
C LYS A 10 -18.94 16.00 -16.07
N MET A 11 -17.92 15.52 -15.36
CA MET A 11 -18.09 14.86 -14.08
C MET A 11 -16.97 15.26 -13.11
N GLU A 12 -17.33 15.64 -11.89
CA GLU A 12 -16.39 15.81 -10.78
C GLU A 12 -15.92 14.46 -10.26
N GLY A 13 -14.64 14.34 -9.94
CA GLY A 13 -14.08 13.13 -9.36
C GLY A 13 -14.49 12.97 -7.89
N LYS A 14 -15.03 11.79 -7.54
CA LYS A 14 -15.55 11.49 -6.19
C LYS A 14 -15.27 10.06 -5.76
N PHE A 15 -15.20 9.87 -4.45
CA PHE A 15 -15.22 8.55 -3.81
C PHE A 15 -16.68 8.16 -3.59
N TYR A 16 -17.05 6.91 -3.93
CA TYR A 16 -18.44 6.43 -3.82
C TYR A 16 -18.59 5.19 -2.95
N GLY A 17 -17.52 4.57 -2.51
CA GLY A 17 -17.64 3.39 -1.68
C GLY A 17 -16.44 2.48 -1.62
N ILE A 18 -16.68 1.31 -1.07
CA ILE A 18 -15.70 0.25 -0.86
C ILE A 18 -15.97 -0.89 -1.85
N PHE A 19 -14.88 -1.41 -2.41
CA PHE A 19 -14.90 -2.53 -3.32
C PHE A 19 -13.96 -3.62 -2.82
N LYS A 20 -14.35 -4.87 -2.95
CA LYS A 20 -13.50 -6.03 -2.70
C LYS A 20 -12.66 -6.34 -3.93
N VAL A 21 -11.43 -6.77 -3.70
CA VAL A 21 -10.62 -7.43 -4.71
C VAL A 21 -11.13 -8.87 -4.82
N VAL A 22 -11.49 -9.30 -6.03
CA VAL A 22 -12.19 -10.59 -6.23
C VAL A 22 -11.22 -11.76 -6.30
N ASN A 23 -10.03 -11.54 -6.85
CA ASN A 23 -9.03 -12.58 -7.06
C ASN A 23 -7.71 -12.21 -6.36
N ASP A 24 -6.96 -13.21 -5.95
CA ASP A 24 -5.65 -13.05 -5.29
C ASP A 24 -4.53 -12.61 -6.24
N GLY A 25 -4.84 -12.20 -7.45
CA GLY A 25 -3.83 -11.85 -8.44
C GLY A 25 -4.24 -10.80 -9.44
N ILE A 26 -3.22 -10.18 -10.00
CA ILE A 26 -3.32 -9.34 -11.18
C ILE A 26 -3.40 -10.25 -12.41
N PHE A 27 -4.28 -9.94 -13.34
CA PHE A 27 -4.36 -10.65 -14.62
C PHE A 27 -3.90 -9.78 -15.78
N LEU A 28 -3.54 -10.43 -16.88
CA LEU A 28 -3.24 -9.79 -18.16
C LEU A 28 -4.51 -9.73 -19.00
N ASP A 29 -4.78 -8.58 -19.54
CA ASP A 29 -5.80 -8.39 -20.56
C ASP A 29 -5.20 -7.62 -21.73
N ASN A 30 -5.16 -8.28 -22.89
CA ASN A 30 -4.70 -7.69 -24.14
C ASN A 30 -5.84 -7.02 -24.93
N ASN A 31 -7.09 -7.20 -24.51
CA ASN A 31 -8.24 -6.54 -25.11
C ASN A 31 -8.39 -5.12 -24.56
N ASN A 32 -7.85 -4.16 -25.32
CA ASN A 32 -7.89 -2.75 -24.96
C ASN A 32 -9.28 -2.12 -25.12
N GLU A 33 -10.26 -2.78 -25.70
CA GLU A 33 -11.62 -2.25 -25.89
C GLU A 33 -12.35 -2.14 -24.56
N ASN A 34 -12.08 -3.06 -23.64
CA ASN A 34 -12.66 -3.06 -22.28
C ASN A 34 -11.85 -2.20 -21.29
N GLN A 35 -10.87 -1.45 -21.77
CA GLN A 35 -10.08 -0.62 -20.88
C GLN A 35 -10.82 0.63 -20.45
N TYR A 36 -10.91 0.84 -19.12
CA TYR A 36 -11.43 2.06 -18.53
C TYR A 36 -10.60 3.29 -18.95
N LEU A 37 -11.28 4.36 -19.35
CA LEU A 37 -10.67 5.63 -19.78
C LEU A 37 -9.60 5.49 -20.88
N ARG A 38 -9.78 4.56 -21.81
CA ARG A 38 -8.80 4.31 -22.87
C ARG A 38 -8.52 5.56 -23.72
N ALA A 39 -9.57 6.29 -24.09
CA ALA A 39 -9.46 7.48 -24.92
C ALA A 39 -8.72 8.62 -24.21
N GLU A 40 -8.98 8.80 -22.93
CA GLU A 40 -8.41 9.87 -22.10
C GLU A 40 -6.98 9.57 -21.69
N LEU A 41 -6.68 8.34 -21.32
CA LEU A 41 -5.35 7.95 -20.84
C LEU A 41 -4.33 7.77 -21.96
N LYS A 42 -4.78 7.47 -23.17
CA LYS A 42 -3.93 7.18 -24.34
C LYS A 42 -2.83 6.15 -24.05
N LYS A 43 -3.11 5.23 -23.15
CA LYS A 43 -2.19 4.17 -22.69
C LYS A 43 -2.93 2.85 -22.63
N ASN A 44 -2.22 1.77 -22.91
CA ASN A 44 -2.74 0.43 -22.71
C ASN A 44 -2.45 -0.01 -21.26
N LEU A 45 -3.51 -0.33 -20.53
CA LEU A 45 -3.43 -0.87 -19.17
C LEU A 45 -3.69 -2.37 -19.23
N THR A 46 -2.64 -3.13 -19.52
CA THR A 46 -2.71 -4.59 -19.69
C THR A 46 -2.78 -5.36 -18.37
N PHE A 47 -2.26 -4.78 -17.30
CA PHE A 47 -2.32 -5.38 -15.95
C PHE A 47 -3.56 -4.86 -15.23
N ARG A 48 -4.47 -5.76 -14.87
CA ARG A 48 -5.75 -5.41 -14.27
C ARG A 48 -6.04 -6.26 -13.03
N GLN A 49 -6.91 -5.75 -12.19
CA GLN A 49 -7.42 -6.41 -11.00
C GLN A 49 -8.94 -6.35 -11.03
N LEU A 50 -9.60 -7.50 -10.86
CA LEU A 50 -11.04 -7.52 -10.69
C LEU A 50 -11.44 -7.01 -9.31
N ILE A 51 -12.46 -6.19 -9.30
CA ILE A 51 -13.09 -5.68 -8.08
C ILE A 51 -14.59 -5.93 -8.14
N SER A 52 -15.20 -6.16 -6.99
CA SER A 52 -16.66 -6.23 -6.84
C SER A 52 -17.14 -5.20 -5.82
N PRO A 53 -18.36 -4.68 -5.96
CA PRO A 53 -18.94 -3.80 -4.96
C PRO A 53 -19.02 -4.47 -3.60
N TYR A 54 -18.81 -3.70 -2.53
CA TYR A 54 -19.01 -4.14 -1.15
C TYR A 54 -19.96 -3.20 -0.41
N ILE A 55 -19.64 -1.92 -0.35
CA ILE A 55 -20.50 -0.87 0.19
C ILE A 55 -20.44 0.30 -0.78
N VAL A 56 -21.53 0.63 -1.44
CA VAL A 56 -21.61 1.72 -2.43
C VAL A 56 -22.70 2.71 -2.03
N TYR A 57 -22.37 3.98 -2.11
CA TYR A 57 -23.28 5.08 -1.78
C TYR A 57 -23.68 5.85 -3.03
N SER A 58 -24.88 6.45 -2.99
CA SER A 58 -25.41 7.24 -4.10
C SER A 58 -24.67 8.57 -4.26
N GLU A 59 -24.44 9.27 -3.15
CA GLU A 59 -23.70 10.53 -3.16
C GLU A 59 -22.22 10.31 -2.79
N GLY A 60 -21.34 10.78 -3.67
CA GLY A 60 -19.90 10.66 -3.46
C GLY A 60 -19.31 11.86 -2.70
N VAL A 61 -18.17 11.62 -2.07
CA VAL A 61 -17.30 12.63 -1.47
C VAL A 61 -16.22 13.01 -2.47
N SER A 62 -16.09 14.29 -2.81
CA SER A 62 -15.01 14.77 -3.67
C SER A 62 -13.68 14.82 -2.93
N GLU A 63 -12.58 14.82 -3.69
CA GLU A 63 -11.26 15.04 -3.08
C GLU A 63 -11.17 16.39 -2.37
N TRP A 64 -11.83 17.40 -2.93
CA TRP A 64 -11.83 18.75 -2.35
C TRP A 64 -12.57 18.79 -1.02
N GLU A 65 -13.74 18.13 -0.92
CA GLU A 65 -14.45 18.01 0.35
C GLU A 65 -13.57 17.31 1.41
N ALA A 66 -12.92 16.20 1.03
CA ALA A 66 -12.04 15.47 1.93
C ALA A 66 -10.80 16.27 2.35
N LEU A 67 -10.29 17.16 1.49
CA LEU A 67 -9.17 18.04 1.79
C LEU A 67 -9.59 19.30 2.56
N ASP A 68 -10.79 19.83 2.31
CA ASP A 68 -11.31 21.02 3.00
C ASP A 68 -11.60 20.79 4.48
N GLU A 69 -11.79 19.54 4.90
CA GLU A 69 -11.83 19.19 6.32
C GLU A 69 -10.57 19.63 7.09
N ILE A 70 -9.46 19.90 6.40
CA ILE A 70 -8.26 20.49 7.00
C ILE A 70 -8.59 21.71 7.83
N LYS A 71 -9.54 22.55 7.38
CA LYS A 71 -9.96 23.76 8.09
C LYS A 71 -10.59 23.49 9.46
N CYS A 72 -11.18 22.31 9.62
CA CYS A 72 -11.85 21.89 10.86
C CYS A 72 -11.01 20.88 11.66
N THR A 73 -9.83 20.53 11.17
CA THR A 73 -8.98 19.50 11.78
C THR A 73 -8.13 20.13 12.89
N PRO A 74 -8.29 19.72 14.17
CA PRO A 74 -7.58 20.32 15.28
C PRO A 74 -6.08 20.01 15.33
N SER A 75 -5.62 18.99 14.60
CA SER A 75 -4.22 18.56 14.61
C SER A 75 -3.77 18.00 13.25
N PRO A 76 -2.51 18.24 12.83
CA PRO A 76 -2.00 17.77 11.54
C PRO A 76 -2.08 16.25 11.34
N TYR A 77 -2.00 15.45 12.40
CA TYR A 77 -2.10 13.99 12.29
C TYR A 77 -3.49 13.49 11.88
N GLN A 78 -4.52 14.34 11.97
CA GLN A 78 -5.88 14.00 11.55
C GLN A 78 -6.14 14.25 10.07
N MET A 79 -5.18 14.83 9.36
CA MET A 79 -5.29 15.08 7.91
C MET A 79 -5.21 13.78 7.12
N ILE A 80 -5.86 13.75 5.95
CA ILE A 80 -5.75 12.64 5.00
C ILE A 80 -4.52 12.89 4.11
N TRP A 81 -3.34 12.62 4.64
CA TRP A 81 -2.06 12.89 3.99
C TRP A 81 -1.91 12.20 2.65
N SER A 82 -2.43 10.97 2.50
CA SER A 82 -2.39 10.22 1.25
C SER A 82 -3.04 10.97 0.09
N LEU A 83 -4.14 11.70 0.34
CA LEU A 83 -4.79 12.54 -0.68
C LEU A 83 -3.97 13.78 -1.02
N ILE A 84 -3.34 14.40 -0.03
CA ILE A 84 -2.45 15.54 -0.23
C ILE A 84 -1.28 15.14 -1.14
N TYR A 85 -0.62 14.03 -0.82
CA TYR A 85 0.48 13.52 -1.63
C TYR A 85 0.04 13.12 -3.04
N ARG A 86 -1.17 12.58 -3.19
CA ARG A 86 -1.75 12.31 -4.50
C ARG A 86 -1.88 13.57 -5.35
N LYS A 87 -2.35 14.67 -4.76
CA LYS A 87 -2.47 15.97 -5.45
C LYS A 87 -1.11 16.52 -5.86
N LEU A 88 -0.13 16.45 -5.00
CA LEU A 88 1.22 16.96 -5.28
C LEU A 88 1.91 16.18 -6.41
N LYS A 89 1.66 14.88 -6.55
CA LYS A 89 2.33 14.04 -7.56
C LYS A 89 1.56 13.85 -8.87
N GLY A 90 0.30 14.21 -8.95
CA GLY A 90 -0.53 14.03 -10.15
C GLY A 90 -0.43 12.61 -10.79
N ASN A 91 -1.32 12.27 -11.68
CA ASN A 91 -1.22 11.12 -12.61
C ASN A 91 -0.99 9.71 -12.02
N ARG A 92 -1.38 9.44 -10.76
CA ARG A 92 -1.37 8.08 -10.22
C ARG A 92 -2.75 7.44 -10.32
N GLY A 93 -2.81 6.27 -10.92
CA GLY A 93 -4.03 5.47 -11.00
C GLY A 93 -4.49 4.91 -9.66
N ASN A 94 -3.56 4.73 -8.71
CA ASN A 94 -3.82 4.28 -7.35
C ASN A 94 -2.97 5.06 -6.35
N THR A 95 -3.43 5.09 -5.11
CA THR A 95 -2.71 5.69 -3.98
C THR A 95 -2.95 4.80 -2.76
N MET A 96 -1.88 4.45 -2.06
CA MET A 96 -2.01 3.75 -0.80
C MET A 96 -2.56 4.70 0.25
N ILE A 97 -3.52 4.22 1.02
CA ILE A 97 -4.18 4.95 2.10
C ILE A 97 -4.10 4.11 3.38
N THR A 98 -3.85 4.73 4.51
CA THR A 98 -3.84 4.05 5.80
C THR A 98 -5.26 3.71 6.27
N MET A 99 -5.38 2.77 7.20
CA MET A 99 -6.69 2.36 7.71
C MET A 99 -7.47 3.52 8.33
N TYR A 100 -6.82 4.36 9.12
CA TYR A 100 -7.51 5.49 9.78
C TYR A 100 -7.95 6.56 8.77
N GLU A 101 -7.18 6.80 7.71
CA GLU A 101 -7.58 7.69 6.62
C GLU A 101 -8.77 7.12 5.83
N ALA A 102 -8.76 5.80 5.58
CA ALA A 102 -9.88 5.11 4.96
C ALA A 102 -11.15 5.24 5.81
N ASN A 103 -11.06 4.99 7.10
CA ASN A 103 -12.18 5.13 8.03
C ASN A 103 -12.74 6.56 8.06
N LYS A 104 -11.87 7.56 7.94
CA LYS A 104 -12.30 8.95 7.85
C LYS A 104 -13.12 9.22 6.58
N LEU A 105 -12.65 8.75 5.43
CA LEU A 105 -13.42 8.86 4.17
C LEU A 105 -14.76 8.11 4.24
N PHE A 106 -14.82 6.97 4.93
CA PHE A 106 -16.07 6.23 5.09
C PHE A 106 -17.08 7.01 5.93
N ARG A 107 -16.66 7.60 7.04
CA ARG A 107 -17.53 8.46 7.85
C ARG A 107 -18.09 9.64 7.05
N MET A 108 -17.26 10.25 6.19
CA MET A 108 -17.73 11.31 5.31
C MET A 108 -18.79 10.84 4.31
N LEU A 109 -18.59 9.64 3.73
CA LEU A 109 -19.59 9.00 2.86
C LEU A 109 -20.90 8.70 3.60
N GLU A 110 -20.82 8.13 4.80
CA GLU A 110 -21.97 7.84 5.65
C GLU A 110 -22.73 9.11 6.03
N CYS A 111 -22.05 10.16 6.46
CA CYS A 111 -22.68 11.44 6.79
C CYS A 111 -23.42 12.06 5.59
N LYS A 112 -22.90 11.87 4.38
CA LYS A 112 -23.53 12.36 3.14
C LYS A 112 -24.74 11.54 2.70
N ASN A 113 -24.80 10.30 3.15
CA ASN A 113 -25.82 9.33 2.76
C ASN A 113 -26.59 8.78 3.97
N PRO A 114 -27.43 9.59 4.64
CA PRO A 114 -28.15 9.16 5.83
C PRO A 114 -29.12 8.00 5.60
N GLY A 115 -29.52 7.76 4.34
CA GLY A 115 -30.31 6.59 3.93
C GLY A 115 -29.52 5.29 3.82
N GLY A 116 -28.21 5.32 4.07
CA GLY A 116 -27.34 4.18 3.96
C GLY A 116 -26.87 3.84 2.56
N PRO A 117 -26.16 2.71 2.38
CA PRO A 117 -25.66 2.28 1.10
C PRO A 117 -26.76 1.76 0.18
N ILE A 118 -26.50 1.78 -1.13
CA ILE A 118 -27.42 1.23 -2.14
C ILE A 118 -27.42 -0.30 -2.05
N SER A 119 -28.60 -0.90 -1.92
CA SER A 119 -28.78 -2.35 -1.93
C SER A 119 -28.84 -2.86 -3.37
N SER A 120 -27.72 -3.08 -4.01
CA SER A 120 -27.59 -3.64 -5.37
C SER A 120 -26.25 -4.35 -5.55
N GLN A 121 -26.14 -5.17 -6.60
CA GLN A 121 -24.88 -5.77 -7.05
C GLN A 121 -24.31 -5.04 -8.28
N ASN A 122 -25.17 -4.36 -9.03
CA ASN A 122 -24.79 -3.65 -10.24
C ASN A 122 -25.14 -2.17 -10.11
N PHE A 123 -24.25 -1.33 -10.61
CA PHE A 123 -24.33 0.11 -10.46
C PHE A 123 -24.05 0.83 -11.77
N THR A 124 -24.68 1.97 -11.95
CA THR A 124 -24.42 2.90 -13.04
C THR A 124 -24.25 4.30 -12.50
N TYR A 125 -23.50 5.14 -13.21
CA TYR A 125 -23.39 6.55 -12.90
C TYR A 125 -24.38 7.33 -13.76
N ASN A 126 -25.31 8.01 -13.11
CA ASN A 126 -26.28 8.88 -13.77
C ASN A 126 -25.65 10.26 -13.95
N LEU A 127 -25.49 10.71 -15.20
CA LEU A 127 -24.86 11.97 -15.54
C LEU A 127 -25.71 13.20 -15.17
N ASP A 128 -27.03 13.05 -15.15
CA ASP A 128 -27.96 14.15 -14.86
C ASP A 128 -28.05 14.38 -13.35
N SER A 129 -28.27 13.33 -12.57
CA SER A 129 -28.32 13.41 -11.10
C SER A 129 -26.93 13.51 -10.46
N LYS A 130 -25.85 13.18 -11.20
CA LYS A 130 -24.47 13.07 -10.73
C LYS A 130 -24.30 12.12 -9.56
N ARG A 131 -25.08 11.04 -9.55
CA ARG A 131 -25.16 10.04 -8.50
C ARG A 131 -24.88 8.64 -9.04
N ILE A 132 -24.46 7.75 -8.16
CA ILE A 132 -24.49 6.31 -8.43
C ILE A 132 -25.93 5.80 -8.14
N GLU A 133 -26.41 5.00 -9.06
CA GLU A 133 -27.73 4.38 -8.99
C GLU A 133 -27.60 2.86 -9.22
N SER A 134 -28.59 2.09 -8.76
CA SER A 134 -28.66 0.66 -9.06
C SER A 134 -28.89 0.43 -10.56
N SER A 135 -28.29 -0.62 -11.09
CA SER A 135 -28.47 -1.05 -12.48
C SER A 135 -29.01 -2.47 -12.52
N SER A 136 -29.85 -2.75 -13.49
CA SER A 136 -30.27 -4.12 -13.83
C SER A 136 -29.35 -4.80 -14.83
N GLN A 137 -28.36 -4.08 -15.39
CA GLN A 137 -27.42 -4.65 -16.36
C GLN A 137 -26.27 -5.34 -15.63
N ASP A 138 -26.08 -6.61 -15.94
CA ASP A 138 -24.89 -7.36 -15.55
C ASP A 138 -23.73 -7.02 -16.49
N HIS A 139 -22.63 -6.59 -15.90
CA HIS A 139 -21.37 -6.41 -16.61
C HIS A 139 -20.43 -7.55 -16.27
N ILE A 140 -20.37 -8.54 -17.14
CA ILE A 140 -19.37 -9.60 -17.05
C ILE A 140 -18.11 -9.11 -17.74
N TYR A 141 -17.00 -9.13 -17.00
CA TYR A 141 -15.71 -8.78 -17.58
C TYR A 141 -15.21 -9.95 -18.43
N GLU A 142 -15.08 -9.68 -19.72
CA GLU A 142 -14.49 -10.59 -20.71
C GLU A 142 -13.12 -10.07 -21.12
N GLY A 143 -12.15 -10.93 -21.39
CA GLY A 143 -10.84 -10.51 -21.89
C GLY A 143 -9.65 -10.90 -21.02
N ILE A 144 -9.87 -11.77 -20.04
CA ILE A 144 -8.79 -12.32 -19.23
C ILE A 144 -7.95 -13.27 -20.07
N SER A 145 -6.69 -12.89 -20.34
CA SER A 145 -5.77 -13.73 -21.11
C SER A 145 -4.82 -14.56 -20.24
N ASN A 146 -4.54 -14.13 -19.02
CA ASN A 146 -3.73 -14.87 -18.04
C ASN A 146 -4.04 -14.39 -16.62
N ASN A 147 -4.43 -15.33 -15.74
CA ASN A 147 -4.87 -15.05 -14.37
C ASN A 147 -3.77 -15.04 -13.32
N ASN A 148 -2.57 -15.54 -13.61
CA ASN A 148 -1.52 -15.72 -12.62
C ASN A 148 -0.20 -15.12 -13.10
N ILE A 149 0.08 -13.89 -12.66
CA ILE A 149 1.38 -13.29 -12.87
C ILE A 149 2.30 -13.71 -11.72
N ASN A 150 3.13 -14.71 -11.99
CA ASN A 150 4.19 -15.08 -11.06
C ASN A 150 5.37 -14.12 -11.23
N ILE A 151 5.64 -13.32 -10.19
CA ILE A 151 6.74 -12.34 -10.19
C ILE A 151 8.12 -12.98 -9.97
N LEU A 152 8.17 -14.15 -9.33
CA LEU A 152 9.42 -14.79 -8.92
C LEU A 152 10.38 -15.06 -10.08
N PRO A 153 9.98 -15.61 -11.23
CA PRO A 153 10.89 -15.82 -12.35
C PRO A 153 11.51 -14.53 -12.89
N ARG A 154 10.74 -13.44 -12.89
CA ARG A 154 11.25 -12.12 -13.31
C ARG A 154 12.23 -11.54 -12.29
N LEU A 155 11.95 -11.69 -11.02
CA LEU A 155 12.84 -11.29 -9.92
C LEU A 155 14.18 -12.04 -10.03
N ILE A 156 14.14 -13.37 -10.20
CA ILE A 156 15.32 -14.22 -10.36
C ILE A 156 16.16 -13.78 -11.56
N ASN A 157 15.53 -13.59 -12.72
CA ASN A 157 16.23 -13.18 -13.92
C ASN A 157 16.95 -11.83 -13.72
N LYS A 158 16.29 -10.86 -13.15
CA LYS A 158 16.89 -9.54 -12.88
C LYS A 158 17.99 -9.58 -11.82
N TYR A 159 17.81 -10.38 -10.79
CA TYR A 159 18.84 -10.58 -9.75
C TYR A 159 20.11 -11.19 -10.37
N ASN A 160 19.99 -12.23 -11.19
CA ASN A 160 21.10 -12.91 -11.84
C ASN A 160 21.80 -12.05 -12.91
N SER A 161 21.06 -11.19 -13.58
CA SER A 161 21.61 -10.26 -14.59
C SER A 161 22.20 -8.98 -13.98
N GLY A 162 22.14 -8.81 -12.67
CA GLY A 162 22.58 -7.58 -12.00
C GLY A 162 21.67 -6.35 -12.27
N GLY A 163 20.50 -6.56 -12.84
CA GLY A 163 19.54 -5.50 -13.15
C GLY A 163 18.80 -5.00 -11.90
N ALA A 164 18.28 -3.76 -11.96
CA ALA A 164 17.44 -3.21 -10.92
C ALA A 164 16.17 -4.06 -10.72
N HIS A 165 15.93 -4.51 -9.50
CA HIS A 165 14.82 -5.43 -9.18
C HIS A 165 14.06 -5.10 -7.90
N GLU A 166 14.28 -3.93 -7.31
CA GLU A 166 13.66 -3.50 -6.06
C GLU A 166 12.12 -3.54 -6.13
N SER A 167 11.52 -3.05 -7.24
CA SER A 167 10.07 -3.13 -7.42
C SER A 167 9.54 -4.57 -7.55
N HIS A 168 10.34 -5.49 -8.10
CA HIS A 168 9.97 -6.91 -8.19
C HIS A 168 10.07 -7.58 -6.82
N LEU A 169 11.10 -7.24 -6.04
CA LEU A 169 11.27 -7.67 -4.66
C LEU A 169 10.11 -7.17 -3.79
N GLN A 170 9.74 -5.90 -3.92
CA GLN A 170 8.61 -5.29 -3.24
C GLN A 170 7.30 -6.05 -3.53
N MET A 171 7.02 -6.32 -4.82
CA MET A 171 5.84 -7.11 -5.20
C MET A 171 5.87 -8.51 -4.58
N PHE A 172 7.02 -9.20 -4.65
CA PHE A 172 7.17 -10.53 -4.06
C PHE A 172 6.89 -10.52 -2.56
N ILE A 173 7.52 -9.61 -1.83
CA ILE A 173 7.34 -9.48 -0.38
C ILE A 173 5.87 -9.21 -0.05
N THR A 174 5.24 -8.24 -0.69
CA THR A 174 3.85 -7.87 -0.43
C THR A 174 2.87 -9.01 -0.72
N GLN A 175 3.16 -9.84 -1.73
CA GLN A 175 2.33 -10.99 -2.06
C GLN A 175 2.45 -12.13 -1.04
N ASN A 176 3.55 -12.22 -0.29
CA ASN A 176 3.87 -13.36 0.55
C ASN A 176 3.82 -13.09 2.06
N ILE A 177 3.94 -11.84 2.53
CA ILE A 177 3.92 -11.50 3.97
C ILE A 177 2.71 -12.11 4.68
N GLY A 178 2.96 -12.91 5.71
CA GLY A 178 1.94 -13.46 6.60
C GLY A 178 1.04 -14.52 5.98
N LYS A 179 1.35 -15.00 4.77
CA LYS A 179 0.53 -16.02 4.08
C LYS A 179 1.06 -17.45 4.22
N GLY A 180 2.23 -17.63 4.81
CA GLY A 180 2.89 -18.96 4.88
C GLY A 180 3.39 -19.48 3.52
N THR A 181 3.34 -18.67 2.46
CA THR A 181 3.77 -19.05 1.11
C THR A 181 5.29 -18.92 0.92
N ASN A 182 5.95 -18.12 1.75
CA ASN A 182 7.41 -18.08 1.87
C ASN A 182 7.78 -18.07 3.36
N LEU A 183 8.04 -19.23 3.91
CA LEU A 183 8.33 -19.41 5.34
C LEU A 183 9.55 -18.62 5.79
N SER A 184 10.60 -18.55 4.96
CA SER A 184 11.81 -17.80 5.33
C SER A 184 11.56 -16.29 5.47
N LEU A 185 10.61 -15.73 4.73
CA LEU A 185 10.19 -14.33 4.87
C LEU A 185 9.46 -14.13 6.20
N ASP A 186 8.47 -14.98 6.47
CA ASP A 186 7.64 -14.86 7.67
C ASP A 186 8.48 -15.05 8.94
N GLU A 187 9.39 -16.05 8.94
CA GLU A 187 10.36 -16.28 10.03
C GLU A 187 11.30 -15.07 10.22
N ALA A 188 11.87 -14.54 9.13
CA ALA A 188 12.77 -13.39 9.20
C ALA A 188 12.09 -12.13 9.74
N LEU A 189 10.81 -11.93 9.40
CA LEU A 189 9.96 -10.85 9.92
C LEU A 189 9.41 -11.13 11.32
N GLY A 190 9.57 -12.34 11.84
CA GLY A 190 9.04 -12.76 13.14
C GLY A 190 7.51 -12.85 13.15
N ILE A 191 6.92 -13.28 12.03
CA ILE A 191 5.47 -13.49 11.91
C ILE A 191 5.16 -14.94 12.26
N ASN A 192 4.52 -15.15 13.41
CA ASN A 192 4.19 -16.47 13.94
C ASN A 192 2.68 -16.63 14.13
N GLY A 193 1.93 -16.58 13.04
CA GLY A 193 0.47 -16.63 13.08
C GLY A 193 -0.20 -15.32 13.49
N ASP A 194 0.55 -14.21 13.49
CA ASP A 194 0.04 -12.88 13.79
C ASP A 194 -1.05 -12.47 12.79
N ASN A 195 -2.04 -11.73 13.26
CA ASN A 195 -3.06 -11.17 12.40
C ASN A 195 -2.53 -9.90 11.71
N ILE A 196 -2.26 -10.00 10.40
CA ILE A 196 -1.91 -8.86 9.57
C ILE A 196 -3.19 -8.08 9.24
N GLU A 197 -3.35 -6.89 9.82
CA GLU A 197 -4.53 -6.07 9.59
C GLU A 197 -4.46 -5.27 8.28
N TRP A 198 -3.26 -4.84 7.90
CA TRP A 198 -3.07 -3.96 6.77
C TRP A 198 -1.66 -4.07 6.20
N ILE A 199 -1.56 -4.04 4.87
CA ILE A 199 -0.30 -3.98 4.14
C ILE A 199 -0.39 -2.86 3.12
N GLY A 200 0.62 -2.00 3.07
CA GLY A 200 0.74 -0.92 2.10
C GLY A 200 2.06 -0.93 1.36
N ASN A 201 2.00 -0.67 0.06
CA ASN A 201 3.16 -0.42 -0.80
C ASN A 201 3.29 1.06 -1.08
N GLU A 202 4.52 1.56 -1.16
CA GLU A 202 4.76 2.96 -1.52
C GLU A 202 3.96 3.92 -0.61
N VAL A 203 3.94 3.66 0.69
CA VAL A 203 3.21 4.46 1.66
C VAL A 203 3.83 5.83 1.76
N SER A 204 3.08 6.86 1.40
CA SER A 204 3.59 8.23 1.40
C SER A 204 3.92 8.71 2.81
N CYS A 205 5.12 9.21 3.00
CA CYS A 205 5.62 9.72 4.27
C CYS A 205 6.45 10.99 4.07
N GLY A 206 5.94 12.11 4.56
CA GLY A 206 6.65 13.38 4.55
C GLY A 206 6.52 14.20 3.27
N VAL A 207 6.73 15.51 3.40
CA VAL A 207 6.51 16.54 2.38
C VAL A 207 7.45 16.37 1.17
N GLY A 208 8.61 15.75 1.35
CA GLY A 208 9.60 15.49 0.29
C GLY A 208 9.21 14.38 -0.68
N MET A 209 7.95 13.94 -0.68
CA MET A 209 7.42 12.86 -1.53
C MET A 209 8.13 11.52 -1.30
N GLN A 210 8.64 11.34 -0.10
CA GLN A 210 9.25 10.09 0.35
C GLN A 210 8.18 9.01 0.51
N ARG A 211 8.59 7.77 0.41
CA ARG A 211 7.72 6.61 0.56
C ARG A 211 8.43 5.52 1.29
N ILE A 212 7.66 4.84 2.12
CA ILE A 212 8.04 3.58 2.72
C ILE A 212 7.74 2.50 1.68
N ASP A 213 8.72 1.70 1.30
CA ASP A 213 8.56 0.70 0.25
C ASP A 213 7.44 -0.28 0.58
N VAL A 214 7.47 -0.87 1.77
CA VAL A 214 6.40 -1.69 2.32
C VAL A 214 6.17 -1.28 3.77
N MET A 215 4.92 -1.15 4.17
CA MET A 215 4.55 -0.94 5.56
C MET A 215 3.37 -1.85 5.89
N TYR A 216 3.41 -2.55 7.03
CA TYR A 216 2.28 -3.33 7.47
C TYR A 216 2.02 -3.14 8.96
N SER A 217 0.75 -3.33 9.35
CA SER A 217 0.35 -3.41 10.74
C SER A 217 -0.09 -4.82 11.10
N ARG A 218 0.26 -5.25 12.31
CA ARG A 218 -0.15 -6.55 12.86
C ARG A 218 -0.63 -6.41 14.29
N VAL A 219 -1.57 -7.26 14.66
CA VAL A 219 -2.00 -7.46 16.05
C VAL A 219 -1.19 -8.61 16.62
N VAL A 220 -0.33 -8.30 17.57
CA VAL A 220 0.52 -9.31 18.26
C VAL A 220 -0.27 -10.00 19.37
N ASN A 221 -1.12 -9.24 20.07
CA ASN A 221 -2.06 -9.74 21.08
C ASN A 221 -3.23 -8.75 21.22
N GLU A 222 -4.19 -9.02 22.09
CA GLU A 222 -5.40 -8.19 22.26
C GLU A 222 -5.12 -6.69 22.54
N ILE A 223 -3.93 -6.36 23.02
CA ILE A 223 -3.56 -5.01 23.47
C ILE A 223 -2.47 -4.39 22.62
N GLN A 224 -1.61 -5.22 22.02
CA GLN A 224 -0.40 -4.76 21.33
C GLN A 224 -0.55 -4.83 19.80
N CYS A 225 -0.38 -3.68 19.17
CA CYS A 225 -0.21 -3.57 17.72
C CYS A 225 1.23 -3.19 17.39
N ASP A 226 1.76 -3.76 16.33
CA ASP A 226 3.04 -3.36 15.75
C ASP A 226 2.78 -2.69 14.40
N ILE A 227 3.58 -1.65 14.11
CA ILE A 227 3.69 -1.05 12.78
C ILE A 227 5.11 -1.27 12.26
N VAL A 228 5.24 -1.89 11.12
CA VAL A 228 6.52 -2.34 10.55
C VAL A 228 6.78 -1.61 9.24
N PRO A 229 7.55 -0.51 9.26
CA PRO A 229 8.07 0.08 8.04
C PRO A 229 9.25 -0.73 7.54
N ILE A 230 9.24 -1.08 6.27
CA ILE A 230 10.29 -1.85 5.59
C ILE A 230 10.91 -0.97 4.51
N GLU A 231 12.21 -0.83 4.55
CA GLU A 231 13.03 -0.33 3.46
C GLU A 231 13.63 -1.51 2.70
N LEU A 232 13.56 -1.48 1.37
CA LEU A 232 14.06 -2.52 0.49
C LEU A 232 15.23 -2.03 -0.33
N LYS A 233 16.26 -2.85 -0.47
CA LYS A 233 17.38 -2.56 -1.36
C LYS A 233 17.79 -3.77 -2.19
N ALA A 234 17.87 -3.56 -3.50
CA ALA A 234 18.41 -4.54 -4.44
C ALA A 234 19.95 -4.70 -4.36
N VAL A 235 20.58 -3.92 -3.49
CA VAL A 235 22.01 -3.84 -3.24
C VAL A 235 22.32 -4.08 -1.76
N PRO A 236 23.60 -4.24 -1.36
CA PRO A 236 23.99 -4.31 0.05
C PRO A 236 23.55 -3.09 0.87
N ALA A 237 23.42 -3.29 2.18
CA ALA A 237 23.07 -2.23 3.11
C ALA A 237 24.12 -1.10 3.14
N SER A 238 23.64 0.13 3.36
CA SER A 238 24.48 1.33 3.47
C SER A 238 24.00 2.21 4.63
N ILE A 239 24.87 3.15 5.04
CA ILE A 239 24.55 4.14 6.09
C ILE A 239 23.34 5.00 5.71
N ASP A 240 23.17 5.30 4.42
CA ASP A 240 22.03 6.12 3.96
C ASP A 240 20.67 5.45 4.18
N ASN A 241 20.62 4.11 4.22
CA ASN A 241 19.39 3.39 4.53
C ASN A 241 18.90 3.69 5.95
N ILE A 242 19.82 3.85 6.91
CA ILE A 242 19.49 4.23 8.30
C ILE A 242 18.90 5.64 8.36
N ARG A 243 19.44 6.59 7.60
CA ARG A 243 18.87 7.95 7.53
C ARG A 243 17.47 7.94 6.94
N GLN A 244 17.22 7.06 5.99
CA GLN A 244 15.90 6.90 5.36
C GLN A 244 14.91 6.32 6.35
N ILE A 245 15.27 5.24 7.05
CA ILE A 245 14.42 4.62 8.08
C ILE A 245 14.11 5.60 9.22
N LYS A 246 15.07 6.42 9.64
CA LYS A 246 14.86 7.44 10.69
C LYS A 246 13.75 8.42 10.28
N ARG A 247 13.73 8.88 9.04
CA ARG A 247 12.66 9.75 8.53
C ARG A 247 11.29 9.05 8.52
N TYR A 248 11.25 7.74 8.26
CA TYR A 248 10.01 6.97 8.34
C TYR A 248 9.48 6.92 9.77
N ILE A 249 10.36 6.67 10.74
CA ILE A 249 10.00 6.65 12.16
C ILE A 249 9.45 8.00 12.60
N ASP A 250 10.14 9.10 12.28
CA ASP A 250 9.72 10.45 12.64
C ASP A 250 8.33 10.77 12.06
N TRP A 251 8.04 10.35 10.83
CA TRP A 251 6.73 10.51 10.23
C TRP A 251 5.65 9.62 10.90
N ILE A 252 5.97 8.35 11.17
CA ILE A 252 5.07 7.41 11.81
C ILE A 252 4.68 7.92 13.21
N GLU A 253 5.63 8.39 14.00
CA GLU A 253 5.36 8.96 15.33
C GLU A 253 4.45 10.18 15.27
N GLN A 254 4.65 11.06 14.31
CA GLN A 254 3.88 12.30 14.21
C GLN A 254 2.47 12.09 13.66
N TYR A 255 2.29 11.17 12.73
CA TYR A 255 1.05 11.10 11.94
C TYR A 255 0.32 9.76 11.99
N TYR A 256 1.00 8.66 12.32
CA TYR A 256 0.38 7.34 12.41
C TYR A 256 0.03 6.97 13.85
N ILE A 257 1.00 7.02 14.75
CA ILE A 257 0.84 6.61 16.16
C ILE A 257 -0.30 7.33 16.89
N PRO A 258 -0.52 8.66 16.70
CA PRO A 258 -1.63 9.36 17.35
C PRO A 258 -3.02 8.86 16.91
N ASN A 259 -3.12 8.28 15.70
CA ASN A 259 -4.38 7.71 15.19
C ASN A 259 -4.53 6.22 15.53
N LYS A 260 -3.41 5.50 15.59
CA LYS A 260 -3.37 4.06 15.90
C LYS A 260 -2.13 3.77 16.75
N PRO A 261 -2.25 3.78 18.08
CA PRO A 261 -1.15 3.43 18.97
C PRO A 261 -0.54 2.08 18.60
N SER A 262 0.75 2.06 18.31
CA SER A 262 1.46 0.86 17.86
C SER A 262 2.93 0.96 18.23
N THR A 263 3.60 -0.19 18.39
CA THR A 263 5.06 -0.24 18.53
C THR A 263 5.70 -0.18 17.14
N ILE A 264 6.65 0.72 16.93
CA ILE A 264 7.36 0.84 15.66
C ILE A 264 8.47 -0.20 15.60
N CYS A 265 8.45 -1.05 14.57
CA CYS A 265 9.43 -2.13 14.36
C CYS A 265 10.17 -1.91 13.02
N PRO A 266 11.18 -1.02 12.98
CA PRO A 266 11.86 -0.69 11.73
C PRO A 266 12.59 -1.91 11.16
N THR A 267 12.47 -2.11 9.85
CA THR A 267 13.03 -3.26 9.16
C THR A 267 13.77 -2.81 7.89
N LEU A 268 14.95 -3.36 7.67
CA LEU A 268 15.75 -3.18 6.47
C LEU A 268 15.98 -4.53 5.80
N ILE A 269 15.59 -4.66 4.54
CA ILE A 269 15.81 -5.86 3.74
C ILE A 269 16.74 -5.55 2.58
N CYS A 270 17.92 -6.14 2.55
CA CYS A 270 18.93 -5.91 1.54
C CYS A 270 19.43 -7.20 0.89
N LYS A 271 20.04 -7.06 -0.28
CA LYS A 271 20.80 -8.17 -0.88
C LYS A 271 21.91 -8.61 0.05
N SER A 272 22.04 -9.93 0.25
CA SER A 272 23.05 -10.52 1.14
C SER A 272 24.47 -10.10 0.77
N SER A 273 25.24 -9.69 1.78
CA SER A 273 26.65 -9.31 1.65
C SER A 273 27.33 -9.27 3.02
N ILE A 274 28.64 -9.19 3.02
CA ILE A 274 29.40 -8.91 4.25
C ILE A 274 29.21 -7.43 4.60
N LEU A 275 28.73 -7.15 5.80
CA LEU A 275 28.58 -5.79 6.30
C LEU A 275 29.94 -5.19 6.65
N SER A 276 30.17 -3.95 6.26
CA SER A 276 31.34 -3.21 6.73
C SER A 276 31.17 -2.78 8.20
N SER A 277 32.28 -2.59 8.90
CA SER A 277 32.28 -2.10 10.29
C SER A 277 31.53 -0.78 10.45
N GLU A 278 31.64 0.12 9.48
CA GLU A 278 30.93 1.41 9.48
C GLU A 278 29.40 1.26 9.42
N VAL A 279 28.90 0.29 8.65
CA VAL A 279 27.47 -0.01 8.58
C VAL A 279 26.99 -0.60 9.90
N ILE A 280 27.76 -1.54 10.48
CA ILE A 280 27.45 -2.13 11.78
C ILE A 280 27.42 -1.06 12.88
N GLU A 281 28.42 -0.18 12.92
CA GLU A 281 28.43 0.96 13.86
C GLU A 281 27.20 1.87 13.69
N SER A 282 26.78 2.11 12.45
CA SER A 282 25.61 2.91 12.15
C SER A 282 24.33 2.25 12.69
N PHE A 283 24.20 0.92 12.56
CA PHE A 283 23.08 0.15 13.11
C PHE A 283 23.08 0.20 14.65
N ASN A 284 24.22 0.01 15.28
CA ASN A 284 24.36 0.07 16.74
C ASN A 284 24.01 1.46 17.29
N ARG A 285 24.47 2.53 16.63
CA ARG A 285 24.13 3.90 16.98
C ARG A 285 22.64 4.18 16.84
N PHE A 286 22.05 3.74 15.73
CA PHE A 286 20.61 3.86 15.52
C PHE A 286 19.80 3.16 16.62
N ASN A 287 20.20 1.96 17.04
CA ASN A 287 19.55 1.24 18.13
C ASN A 287 19.74 1.91 19.49
N ALA A 288 20.92 2.47 19.76
CA ALA A 288 21.19 3.23 20.98
C ALA A 288 20.35 4.53 21.07
N ASP A 289 20.12 5.19 19.94
CA ASP A 289 19.34 6.42 19.83
C ASP A 289 17.82 6.18 19.94
N ALA A 290 17.38 4.93 20.02
CA ALA A 290 15.94 4.59 20.03
C ALA A 290 15.19 5.18 21.23
N ASN A 291 15.82 5.21 22.42
CA ASN A 291 15.25 5.75 23.66
C ASN A 291 13.80 5.30 23.94
N GLY A 292 13.45 4.06 23.56
CA GLY A 292 12.09 3.52 23.72
C GLY A 292 11.08 3.94 22.66
N ARG A 293 11.45 4.79 21.70
CA ARG A 293 10.56 5.26 20.61
C ARG A 293 10.23 4.14 19.62
N TYR A 294 11.15 3.24 19.37
CA TYR A 294 11.01 2.14 18.43
C TYR A 294 11.84 0.93 18.88
N LYS A 295 11.54 -0.24 18.33
CA LYS A 295 12.34 -1.46 18.55
C LYS A 295 13.67 -1.40 17.81
N PRO A 296 14.69 -2.16 18.25
CA PRO A 296 15.93 -2.30 17.49
C PRO A 296 15.67 -2.66 16.02
N LEU A 297 16.53 -2.16 15.13
CA LEU A 297 16.44 -2.43 13.70
C LEU A 297 16.46 -3.93 13.42
N THR A 298 15.46 -4.42 12.73
CA THR A 298 15.48 -5.76 12.17
C THR A 298 16.20 -5.72 10.82
N TYR A 299 17.38 -6.31 10.75
CA TYR A 299 18.12 -6.43 9.51
C TYR A 299 17.94 -7.80 8.89
N ILE A 300 17.50 -7.85 7.64
CA ILE A 300 17.21 -9.07 6.90
C ILE A 300 18.02 -9.05 5.60
N GLU A 301 18.71 -10.11 5.34
CA GLU A 301 19.35 -10.35 4.06
C GLU A 301 18.50 -11.29 3.21
N TYR A 302 18.48 -11.03 1.90
CA TYR A 302 17.91 -11.99 0.96
C TYR A 302 18.93 -12.42 -0.09
N LYS A 303 18.75 -13.64 -0.57
CA LYS A 303 19.51 -14.23 -1.67
C LYS A 303 18.60 -15.12 -2.49
N ILE A 304 18.99 -15.35 -3.73
CA ILE A 304 18.32 -16.30 -4.62
C ILE A 304 19.16 -17.57 -4.72
N GLU A 305 18.59 -18.69 -4.32
CA GLU A 305 19.22 -20.00 -4.35
C GLU A 305 18.24 -21.04 -4.91
N GLN A 306 18.72 -21.88 -5.80
CA GLN A 306 17.94 -23.01 -6.37
C GLN A 306 16.55 -22.59 -6.92
N GLY A 307 16.47 -21.41 -7.53
CA GLY A 307 15.23 -20.90 -8.09
C GLY A 307 14.22 -20.32 -7.10
N ASN A 308 14.60 -20.16 -5.84
CA ASN A 308 13.80 -19.54 -4.78
C ASN A 308 14.51 -18.35 -4.17
N ILE A 309 13.74 -17.47 -3.55
CA ILE A 309 14.26 -16.37 -2.74
C ILE A 309 14.19 -16.78 -1.26
N ILE A 310 15.30 -16.62 -0.56
CA ILE A 310 15.46 -16.96 0.85
C ILE A 310 15.79 -15.70 1.61
N PHE A 311 15.09 -15.49 2.71
CA PHE A 311 15.30 -14.38 3.64
C PHE A 311 15.92 -14.91 4.94
N ARG A 312 16.85 -14.15 5.51
CA ARG A 312 17.51 -14.47 6.75
C ARG A 312 17.65 -13.24 7.62
N ARG A 313 17.13 -13.27 8.82
CA ARG A 313 17.42 -12.26 9.84
C ARG A 313 18.88 -12.38 10.30
N VAL A 314 19.61 -11.29 10.26
CA VAL A 314 21.03 -11.24 10.64
C VAL A 314 21.17 -10.45 11.93
N GLN A 315 21.94 -11.01 12.86
CA GLN A 315 22.41 -10.30 14.06
C GLN A 315 23.76 -9.63 13.73
N TYR A 316 23.99 -8.41 14.20
CA TYR A 316 25.19 -7.61 13.95
C TYR A 316 25.74 -6.98 15.22
#